data_9cdf4c45bd2752a3dd7167cb8637e412
#
_entry.id   9cdf4c45bd2752a3dd7167cb8637e412
#
_cell.length_a   1.000
_cell.length_b   1.000
_cell.length_c   1.000
_cell.angle_alpha   90.00
_cell.angle_beta   90.00
_cell.angle_gamma   90.00
#
_symmetry.space_group_name_H-M   'P 1'
#
loop_
_entity.id
_entity.type
_entity.pdbx_description
1 polymer ?
#
loop_
_entity_poly.entity_id
_entity_poly.type
_entity_poly.pdbx_seq_one_letter_code
_entity_poly.pdbx_strand_id
1 'polypeptide(L)'
;MYFQYGQEETEYLSGKDEKLGAVIAQVGQVNREVDTDLFSAVVHHIVGQQISTKAQATIWQRMRGALGTVDAEHILEAGNEQLQLLGISCRKAEYITDFARKIQNGEFDLEGIWQKPDEEVIRELSALKGIGVWTAEMILLFCMQRPDVFSYDDLAIQRGLRMVYHHRKIDRKLFEKYRRR
;
A
#
# COMPACT_ATOMS: atom_id res chain seq x y z
N MET A 1 5.88 -13.35 -0.34
CA MET A 1 6.77 -12.91 -1.44
C MET A 1 7.43 -11.61 -1.01
N TYR A 2 8.57 -11.23 -1.62
CA TYR A 2 9.23 -9.93 -1.33
C TYR A 2 9.23 -9.07 -2.59
N PHE A 3 9.25 -7.75 -2.42
CA PHE A 3 9.40 -6.78 -3.50
C PHE A 3 10.69 -7.07 -4.28
N GLN A 4 10.56 -7.16 -5.60
CA GLN A 4 11.66 -7.59 -6.46
C GLN A 4 12.49 -6.37 -6.89
N TYR A 5 13.75 -6.34 -6.48
CA TYR A 5 14.80 -5.46 -6.98
C TYR A 5 16.16 -6.11 -6.72
N GLY A 6 17.18 -5.67 -7.42
CA GLY A 6 18.49 -6.28 -7.34
C GLY A 6 19.66 -5.29 -7.45
N GLN A 7 20.76 -5.81 -7.93
CA GLN A 7 21.99 -5.05 -8.09
C GLN A 7 21.85 -3.94 -9.14
N GLU A 8 21.09 -4.18 -10.20
CA GLU A 8 20.90 -3.21 -11.29
C GLU A 8 20.26 -1.92 -10.77
N GLU A 9 19.16 -2.02 -10.01
CA GLU A 9 18.46 -0.87 -9.44
C GLU A 9 19.32 -0.13 -8.39
N THR A 10 20.02 -0.88 -7.55
CA THR A 10 20.87 -0.27 -6.51
C THR A 10 22.12 0.41 -7.10
N GLU A 11 22.73 -0.14 -8.13
CA GLU A 11 23.84 0.48 -8.86
C GLU A 11 23.37 1.73 -9.63
N TYR A 12 22.20 1.64 -10.31
CA TYR A 12 21.62 2.79 -11.00
C TYR A 12 21.38 3.96 -10.04
N LEU A 13 20.70 3.72 -8.92
CA LEU A 13 20.41 4.75 -7.92
C LEU A 13 21.68 5.32 -7.29
N SER A 14 22.65 4.47 -7.00
CA SER A 14 23.95 4.89 -6.44
C SER A 14 24.76 5.75 -7.41
N GLY A 15 24.67 5.44 -8.70
CA GLY A 15 25.32 6.23 -9.76
C GLY A 15 24.65 7.58 -9.99
N LYS A 16 23.35 7.70 -9.72
CA LYS A 16 22.59 8.95 -9.87
C LYS A 16 22.76 9.92 -8.70
N ASP A 17 22.95 9.42 -7.50
CA ASP A 17 23.05 10.25 -6.29
C ASP A 17 24.02 9.63 -5.28
N GLU A 18 25.18 10.27 -5.10
CA GLU A 18 26.25 9.81 -4.21
C GLU A 18 25.79 9.65 -2.75
N LYS A 19 24.94 10.57 -2.25
CA LYS A 19 24.43 10.50 -0.88
C LYS A 19 23.47 9.33 -0.70
N LEU A 20 22.60 9.10 -1.68
CA LEU A 20 21.73 7.94 -1.68
C LEU A 20 22.52 6.64 -1.80
N GLY A 21 23.53 6.62 -2.67
CA GLY A 21 24.46 5.49 -2.82
C GLY A 21 25.15 5.12 -1.52
N ALA A 22 25.63 6.11 -0.75
CA ALA A 22 26.23 5.87 0.56
C ALA A 22 25.23 5.24 1.55
N VAL A 23 23.97 5.65 1.52
CA VAL A 23 22.91 5.05 2.35
C VAL A 23 22.59 3.63 1.89
N ILE A 24 22.48 3.37 0.58
CA ILE A 24 22.27 2.03 0.02
C ILE A 24 23.40 1.09 0.47
N ALA A 25 24.65 1.52 0.36
CA ALA A 25 25.81 0.73 0.80
C ALA A 25 25.80 0.42 2.30
N GLN A 26 25.33 1.37 3.13
CA GLN A 26 25.25 1.21 4.58
C GLN A 26 24.10 0.29 5.01
N VAL A 27 22.93 0.43 4.37
CA VAL A 27 21.70 -0.32 4.74
C VAL A 27 21.71 -1.72 4.15
N GLY A 28 22.27 -1.89 2.96
CA GLY A 28 22.26 -3.16 2.21
C GLY A 28 20.89 -3.54 1.68
N GLN A 29 20.71 -4.82 1.40
CA GLN A 29 19.46 -5.37 0.85
C GLN A 29 18.30 -5.26 1.85
N VAL A 30 17.20 -4.65 1.43
CA VAL A 30 15.96 -4.54 2.22
C VAL A 30 14.91 -5.48 1.65
N ASN A 31 14.54 -6.50 2.41
CA ASN A 31 13.47 -7.44 2.04
C ASN A 31 12.12 -6.90 2.53
N ARG A 32 11.29 -6.41 1.63
CA ARG A 32 9.95 -5.91 1.94
C ARG A 32 8.90 -6.90 1.48
N GLU A 33 8.11 -7.42 2.41
CA GLU A 33 7.00 -8.33 2.09
C GLU A 33 5.95 -7.61 1.23
N VAL A 34 5.41 -8.35 0.26
CA VAL A 34 4.34 -7.91 -0.64
C VAL A 34 3.19 -8.91 -0.62
N ASP A 35 1.98 -8.39 -0.77
CA ASP A 35 0.76 -9.17 -0.96
C ASP A 35 0.25 -8.94 -2.38
N THR A 36 0.32 -9.96 -3.21
CA THR A 36 -0.05 -9.88 -4.63
C THR A 36 -1.54 -10.10 -4.90
N ASP A 37 -2.34 -10.38 -3.89
CA ASP A 37 -3.80 -10.39 -3.96
C ASP A 37 -4.33 -8.97 -3.73
N LEU A 38 -4.83 -8.34 -4.79
CA LEU A 38 -5.29 -6.96 -4.74
C LEU A 38 -6.51 -6.77 -3.82
N PHE A 39 -7.45 -7.71 -3.82
CA PHE A 39 -8.61 -7.62 -2.92
C PHE A 39 -8.15 -7.68 -1.46
N SER A 40 -7.36 -8.69 -1.13
CA SER A 40 -6.75 -8.88 0.19
C SER A 40 -5.94 -7.64 0.63
N ALA A 41 -5.12 -7.09 -0.25
CA ALA A 41 -4.30 -5.92 0.02
C ALA A 41 -5.16 -4.68 0.35
N VAL A 42 -6.21 -4.40 -0.42
CA VAL A 42 -7.14 -3.28 -0.15
C VAL A 42 -7.79 -3.45 1.22
N VAL A 43 -8.34 -4.64 1.50
CA VAL A 43 -8.98 -4.94 2.79
C VAL A 43 -7.98 -4.81 3.94
N HIS A 44 -6.76 -5.34 3.78
CA HIS A 44 -5.69 -5.26 4.79
C HIS A 44 -5.29 -3.81 5.09
N HIS A 45 -5.21 -2.95 4.07
CA HIS A 45 -4.96 -1.53 4.27
C HIS A 45 -6.10 -0.83 5.02
N ILE A 46 -7.37 -1.12 4.70
CA ILE A 46 -8.52 -0.56 5.44
C ILE A 46 -8.48 -1.00 6.91
N VAL A 47 -8.23 -2.28 7.18
CA VAL A 47 -8.12 -2.81 8.55
C VAL A 47 -7.03 -2.09 9.33
N GLY A 48 -5.87 -1.84 8.72
CA GLY A 48 -4.69 -1.26 9.37
C GLY A 48 -4.79 0.24 9.70
N GLN A 49 -5.78 0.97 9.15
CA GLN A 49 -5.88 2.42 9.35
C GLN A 49 -6.03 2.80 10.83
N GLN A 50 -5.23 3.78 11.28
CA GLN A 50 -5.30 4.38 12.62
C GLN A 50 -5.18 3.37 13.79
N ILE A 51 -4.54 2.22 13.57
CA ILE A 51 -4.21 1.25 14.61
C ILE A 51 -2.74 0.84 14.53
N SER A 52 -2.22 0.21 15.59
CA SER A 52 -0.85 -0.31 15.59
C SER A 52 -0.72 -1.53 14.68
N THR A 53 0.48 -1.76 14.15
CA THR A 53 0.80 -2.96 13.36
C THR A 53 0.45 -4.27 14.09
N LYS A 54 0.66 -4.31 15.42
CA LYS A 54 0.31 -5.47 16.23
C LYS A 54 -1.20 -5.70 16.28
N ALA A 55 -2.00 -4.63 16.44
CA ALA A 55 -3.46 -4.73 16.43
C ALA A 55 -3.98 -5.16 15.05
N GLN A 56 -3.43 -4.59 13.97
CA GLN A 56 -3.75 -4.99 12.60
C GLN A 56 -3.47 -6.48 12.38
N ALA A 57 -2.29 -6.98 12.74
CA ALA A 57 -1.93 -8.38 12.61
C ALA A 57 -2.91 -9.31 13.37
N THR A 58 -3.33 -8.91 14.58
CA THR A 58 -4.29 -9.67 15.36
C THR A 58 -5.66 -9.74 14.68
N ILE A 59 -6.18 -8.61 14.19
CA ILE A 59 -7.47 -8.57 13.49
C ILE A 59 -7.38 -9.38 12.19
N TRP A 60 -6.29 -9.22 11.45
CA TRP A 60 -6.07 -9.94 10.21
C TRP A 60 -6.06 -11.46 10.39
N GLN A 61 -5.38 -11.95 11.43
CA GLN A 61 -5.39 -13.37 11.78
C GLN A 61 -6.81 -13.87 12.12
N ARG A 62 -7.59 -13.09 12.88
CA ARG A 62 -8.99 -13.43 13.18
C ARG A 62 -9.85 -13.50 11.92
N MET A 63 -9.69 -12.53 11.00
CA MET A 63 -10.39 -12.55 9.71
C MET A 63 -10.07 -13.82 8.92
N ARG A 64 -8.80 -14.13 8.74
CA ARG A 64 -8.38 -15.34 8.03
C ARG A 64 -8.85 -16.64 8.72
N GLY A 65 -8.88 -16.67 10.05
CA GLY A 65 -9.38 -17.81 10.81
C GLY A 65 -10.90 -17.99 10.69
N ALA A 66 -11.64 -16.91 10.61
CA ALA A 66 -13.10 -16.94 10.51
C ALA A 66 -13.64 -17.12 9.09
N LEU A 67 -12.98 -16.49 8.09
CA LEU A 67 -13.44 -16.49 6.70
C LEU A 67 -12.73 -17.57 5.86
N GLY A 68 -11.57 -18.08 6.29
CA GLY A 68 -10.71 -18.93 5.46
C GLY A 68 -10.00 -18.10 4.39
N THR A 69 -10.73 -17.70 3.36
CA THR A 69 -10.24 -16.80 2.30
C THR A 69 -10.81 -15.39 2.51
N VAL A 70 -9.99 -14.36 2.27
CA VAL A 70 -10.43 -12.97 2.32
C VAL A 70 -10.68 -12.50 0.88
N ASP A 71 -11.88 -12.75 0.39
CA ASP A 71 -12.37 -12.34 -0.92
C ASP A 71 -13.76 -11.70 -0.82
N ALA A 72 -14.32 -11.27 -1.96
CA ALA A 72 -15.58 -10.56 -1.99
C ALA A 72 -16.75 -11.43 -1.52
N GLU A 73 -16.76 -12.70 -1.89
CA GLU A 73 -17.82 -13.65 -1.54
C GLU A 73 -17.89 -13.87 -0.03
N HIS A 74 -16.79 -14.28 0.59
CA HIS A 74 -16.74 -14.54 2.04
C HIS A 74 -16.97 -13.28 2.89
N ILE A 75 -16.52 -12.10 2.40
CA ILE A 75 -16.82 -10.81 3.07
C ILE A 75 -18.32 -10.52 3.05
N LEU A 76 -19.00 -10.75 1.93
CA LEU A 76 -20.42 -10.48 1.82
C LEU A 76 -21.26 -11.49 2.61
N GLU A 77 -20.86 -12.75 2.65
CA GLU A 77 -21.50 -13.79 3.47
C GLU A 77 -21.39 -13.48 4.96
N ALA A 78 -20.21 -13.05 5.43
CA ALA A 78 -20.00 -12.68 6.82
C ALA A 78 -20.82 -11.44 7.23
N GLY A 79 -20.88 -10.45 6.36
CA GLY A 79 -21.59 -9.19 6.60
C GLY A 79 -20.93 -8.32 7.68
N ASN A 80 -21.50 -7.13 7.87
CA ASN A 80 -20.92 -6.11 8.75
C ASN A 80 -20.84 -6.54 10.22
N GLU A 81 -21.83 -7.26 10.73
CA GLU A 81 -21.86 -7.66 12.15
C GLU A 81 -20.73 -8.64 12.48
N GLN A 82 -20.52 -9.64 11.64
CA GLN A 82 -19.44 -10.60 11.83
C GLN A 82 -18.07 -9.93 11.74
N LEU A 83 -17.89 -9.02 10.77
CA LEU A 83 -16.63 -8.25 10.65
C LEU A 83 -16.35 -7.41 11.90
N GLN A 84 -17.38 -6.82 12.53
CA GLN A 84 -17.22 -6.08 13.77
C GLN A 84 -16.83 -6.98 14.96
N LEU A 85 -17.39 -8.20 15.04
CA LEU A 85 -17.00 -9.19 16.07
C LEU A 85 -15.52 -9.59 15.97
N LEU A 86 -14.92 -9.50 14.78
CA LEU A 86 -13.48 -9.74 14.57
C LEU A 86 -12.59 -8.58 15.04
N GLY A 87 -13.19 -7.45 15.43
CA GLY A 87 -12.49 -6.27 15.94
C GLY A 87 -12.37 -5.12 14.93
N ILE A 88 -13.12 -5.18 13.83
CA ILE A 88 -13.18 -4.12 12.80
C ILE A 88 -14.24 -3.10 13.22
N SER A 89 -13.93 -1.78 13.14
CA SER A 89 -14.92 -0.75 13.44
C SER A 89 -16.06 -0.76 12.42
N CYS A 90 -17.26 -0.33 12.83
CA CYS A 90 -18.45 -0.23 11.98
C CYS A 90 -18.13 0.42 10.62
N ARG A 91 -17.47 1.58 10.64
CA ARG A 91 -17.10 2.33 9.43
C ARG A 91 -16.16 1.55 8.50
N LYS A 92 -15.19 0.82 9.04
CA LYS A 92 -14.28 -0.01 8.24
C LYS A 92 -15.01 -1.24 7.67
N ALA A 93 -15.89 -1.86 8.44
CA ALA A 93 -16.73 -2.96 7.97
C ALA A 93 -17.60 -2.52 6.78
N GLU A 94 -18.22 -1.33 6.86
CA GLU A 94 -18.98 -0.74 5.76
C GLU A 94 -18.11 -0.51 4.50
N TYR A 95 -16.87 0.00 4.66
CA TYR A 95 -15.96 0.22 3.54
C TYR A 95 -15.57 -1.10 2.86
N ILE A 96 -15.25 -2.11 3.66
CA ILE A 96 -14.86 -3.44 3.16
C ILE A 96 -16.03 -4.10 2.43
N THR A 97 -17.24 -4.04 2.99
CA THR A 97 -18.45 -4.61 2.38
C THR A 97 -18.86 -3.83 1.12
N ASP A 98 -18.71 -2.49 1.09
CA ASP A 98 -18.96 -1.68 -0.11
C ASP A 98 -17.98 -2.07 -1.24
N PHE A 99 -16.73 -2.25 -0.93
CA PHE A 99 -15.72 -2.71 -1.90
C PHE A 99 -16.07 -4.11 -2.44
N ALA A 100 -16.39 -5.05 -1.56
CA ALA A 100 -16.80 -6.40 -1.95
C ALA A 100 -18.04 -6.40 -2.90
N ARG A 101 -19.05 -5.56 -2.62
CA ARG A 101 -20.22 -5.39 -3.51
C ARG A 101 -19.83 -4.83 -4.87
N LYS A 102 -18.92 -3.84 -4.92
CA LYS A 102 -18.45 -3.27 -6.20
C LYS A 102 -17.79 -4.32 -7.08
N ILE A 103 -17.02 -5.23 -6.46
CA ILE A 103 -16.42 -6.36 -7.18
C ILE A 103 -17.52 -7.30 -7.70
N GLN A 104 -18.45 -7.71 -6.84
CA GLN A 104 -19.52 -8.65 -7.19
C GLN A 104 -20.44 -8.10 -8.30
N ASN A 105 -20.68 -6.78 -8.29
CA ASN A 105 -21.53 -6.11 -9.28
C ASN A 105 -20.77 -5.77 -10.59
N GLY A 106 -19.45 -6.02 -10.67
CA GLY A 106 -18.63 -5.63 -11.81
C GLY A 106 -18.37 -4.12 -11.92
N GLU A 107 -18.60 -3.37 -10.83
CA GLU A 107 -18.36 -1.92 -10.78
C GLU A 107 -16.86 -1.59 -10.57
N PHE A 108 -16.08 -2.57 -10.14
CA PHE A 108 -14.63 -2.47 -9.99
C PHE A 108 -13.97 -3.72 -10.59
N ASP A 109 -13.10 -3.52 -11.57
CA ASP A 109 -12.43 -4.59 -12.30
C ASP A 109 -11.06 -4.89 -11.68
N LEU A 110 -11.00 -5.94 -10.83
CA LEU A 110 -9.77 -6.41 -10.17
C LEU A 110 -8.70 -6.90 -11.12
N GLU A 111 -9.08 -7.42 -12.28
CA GLU A 111 -8.13 -7.97 -13.25
C GLU A 111 -7.63 -6.89 -14.21
N GLY A 112 -8.55 -6.11 -14.78
CA GLY A 112 -8.22 -5.08 -15.75
C GLY A 112 -7.39 -3.94 -15.16
N ILE A 113 -7.50 -3.66 -13.86
CA ILE A 113 -6.73 -2.58 -13.22
C ILE A 113 -5.20 -2.81 -13.29
N TRP A 114 -4.75 -4.06 -13.39
CA TRP A 114 -3.32 -4.39 -13.49
C TRP A 114 -2.67 -3.87 -14.78
N GLN A 115 -3.46 -3.68 -15.84
CA GLN A 115 -2.99 -3.21 -17.14
C GLN A 115 -3.02 -1.69 -17.28
N LYS A 116 -3.57 -0.99 -16.27
CA LYS A 116 -3.72 0.47 -16.31
C LYS A 116 -2.44 1.20 -15.91
N PRO A 117 -2.23 2.43 -16.42
CA PRO A 117 -1.18 3.32 -15.93
C PRO A 117 -1.35 3.65 -14.45
N ASP A 118 -0.25 3.92 -13.75
CA ASP A 118 -0.23 4.18 -12.30
C ASP A 118 -1.19 5.29 -11.87
N GLU A 119 -1.26 6.38 -12.61
CA GLU A 119 -2.16 7.51 -12.34
C GLU A 119 -3.63 7.11 -12.39
N GLU A 120 -3.98 6.21 -13.30
CA GLU A 120 -5.34 5.68 -13.45
C GLU A 120 -5.68 4.72 -12.31
N VAL A 121 -4.75 3.84 -11.95
CA VAL A 121 -4.87 2.95 -10.79
C VAL A 121 -5.06 3.74 -9.50
N ILE A 122 -4.24 4.79 -9.27
CA ILE A 122 -4.37 5.65 -8.10
C ILE A 122 -5.75 6.31 -8.06
N ARG A 123 -6.24 6.81 -9.19
CA ARG A 123 -7.55 7.45 -9.27
C ARG A 123 -8.68 6.46 -8.95
N GLU A 124 -8.64 5.26 -9.49
CA GLU A 124 -9.67 4.24 -9.28
C GLU A 124 -9.66 3.71 -7.85
N LEU A 125 -8.50 3.38 -7.31
CA LEU A 125 -8.37 2.97 -5.92
C LEU A 125 -8.80 4.07 -4.95
N SER A 126 -8.44 5.33 -5.22
CA SER A 126 -8.82 6.47 -4.37
C SER A 126 -10.32 6.82 -4.43
N ALA A 127 -11.05 6.32 -5.42
CA ALA A 127 -12.50 6.43 -5.48
C ALA A 127 -13.22 5.43 -4.54
N LEU A 128 -12.50 4.43 -4.01
CA LEU A 128 -13.04 3.51 -3.02
C LEU A 128 -13.15 4.19 -1.65
N LYS A 129 -14.25 3.92 -0.94
CA LYS A 129 -14.44 4.44 0.41
C LYS A 129 -13.32 4.00 1.34
N GLY A 130 -12.71 4.96 2.00
CA GLY A 130 -11.63 4.71 2.95
C GLY A 130 -10.23 4.58 2.33
N ILE A 131 -10.09 4.66 1.02
CA ILE A 131 -8.79 4.65 0.35
C ILE A 131 -8.44 6.07 -0.10
N GLY A 132 -7.37 6.62 0.46
CA GLY A 132 -6.78 7.88 0.00
C GLY A 132 -5.63 7.66 -0.99
N VAL A 133 -5.13 8.74 -1.60
CA VAL A 133 -4.02 8.70 -2.56
C VAL A 133 -2.81 7.97 -1.99
N TRP A 134 -2.38 8.28 -0.78
CA TRP A 134 -1.25 7.60 -0.14
C TRP A 134 -1.48 6.08 0.00
N THR A 135 -2.70 5.66 0.37
CA THR A 135 -3.02 4.22 0.48
C THR A 135 -3.00 3.56 -0.90
N ALA A 136 -3.51 4.22 -1.93
CA ALA A 136 -3.45 3.74 -3.30
C ALA A 136 -2.01 3.59 -3.80
N GLU A 137 -1.12 4.55 -3.51
CA GLU A 137 0.32 4.48 -3.80
C GLU A 137 0.99 3.31 -3.06
N MET A 138 0.61 3.03 -1.82
CA MET A 138 1.14 1.87 -1.07
C MET A 138 0.66 0.53 -1.67
N ILE A 139 -0.57 0.46 -2.17
CA ILE A 139 -1.08 -0.71 -2.89
C ILE A 139 -0.32 -0.91 -4.20
N LEU A 140 -0.10 0.15 -4.98
CA LEU A 140 0.74 0.11 -6.18
C LEU A 140 2.13 -0.47 -5.87
N LEU A 141 2.77 0.00 -4.80
CA LEU A 141 4.12 -0.42 -4.44
C LEU A 141 4.14 -1.85 -3.87
N PHE A 142 3.32 -2.14 -2.86
CA PHE A 142 3.44 -3.38 -2.06
C PHE A 142 2.48 -4.50 -2.47
N CYS A 143 1.54 -4.24 -3.41
CA CYS A 143 0.71 -5.26 -4.01
C CYS A 143 1.06 -5.44 -5.49
N MET A 144 0.98 -4.36 -6.28
CA MET A 144 1.21 -4.41 -7.71
C MET A 144 2.69 -4.36 -8.10
N GLN A 145 3.58 -4.14 -7.14
CA GLN A 145 5.05 -4.08 -7.30
C GLN A 145 5.50 -3.08 -8.37
N ARG A 146 4.80 -1.94 -8.48
CA ARG A 146 5.19 -0.86 -9.38
C ARG A 146 6.44 -0.16 -8.84
N PRO A 147 7.55 -0.11 -9.59
CA PRO A 147 8.85 0.36 -9.05
C PRO A 147 8.95 1.87 -8.94
N ASP A 148 8.24 2.65 -9.74
CA ASP A 148 8.33 4.11 -9.77
C ASP A 148 7.25 4.80 -8.91
N VAL A 149 7.06 4.29 -7.69
CA VAL A 149 6.14 4.88 -6.72
C VAL A 149 6.92 5.59 -5.63
N PHE A 150 6.89 6.94 -5.66
CA PHE A 150 7.55 7.79 -4.68
C PHE A 150 6.56 8.78 -4.10
N SER A 151 5.98 8.44 -2.94
CA SER A 151 4.85 9.15 -2.34
C SER A 151 5.29 10.40 -1.56
N TYR A 152 4.75 11.56 -1.94
CA TYR A 152 5.00 12.81 -1.19
C TYR A 152 4.41 12.79 0.22
N ASP A 153 3.25 12.16 0.38
CA ASP A 153 2.52 12.14 1.65
C ASP A 153 3.03 11.04 2.61
N ASP A 154 4.04 10.25 2.18
CA ASP A 154 4.69 9.28 3.03
C ASP A 154 5.68 9.93 3.99
N LEU A 155 5.36 9.86 5.30
CA LEU A 155 6.19 10.45 6.35
C LEU A 155 7.57 9.81 6.48
N ALA A 156 7.72 8.52 6.17
CA ALA A 156 9.00 7.83 6.23
C ALA A 156 9.91 8.29 5.08
N ILE A 157 9.38 8.43 3.87
CA ILE A 157 10.09 9.00 2.73
C ILE A 157 10.52 10.44 3.02
N GLN A 158 9.62 11.30 3.49
CA GLN A 158 9.98 12.67 3.85
C GLN A 158 11.04 12.74 4.95
N ARG A 159 10.95 11.87 5.96
CA ARG A 159 11.95 11.77 7.01
C ARG A 159 13.30 11.28 6.47
N GLY A 160 13.30 10.26 5.61
CA GLY A 160 14.50 9.75 4.95
C GLY A 160 15.20 10.84 4.13
N LEU A 161 14.47 11.57 3.29
CA LEU A 161 15.01 12.69 2.51
C LEU A 161 15.62 13.78 3.40
N ARG A 162 14.95 14.12 4.51
CA ARG A 162 15.51 15.08 5.47
C ARG A 162 16.82 14.62 6.08
N MET A 163 16.94 13.35 6.40
CA MET A 163 18.16 12.77 6.99
C MET A 163 19.30 12.71 5.96
N VAL A 164 19.03 12.19 4.77
CA VAL A 164 20.03 12.00 3.71
C VAL A 164 20.59 13.34 3.20
N TYR A 165 19.69 14.33 3.01
CA TYR A 165 20.07 15.62 2.40
C TYR A 165 20.18 16.78 3.39
N HIS A 166 20.05 16.52 4.71
CA HIS A 166 20.18 17.49 5.79
C HIS A 166 19.21 18.68 5.69
N HIS A 167 17.94 18.38 5.34
CA HIS A 167 16.88 19.41 5.27
C HIS A 167 16.04 19.45 6.56
N ARG A 168 15.61 20.65 6.93
CA ARG A 168 14.63 20.81 8.03
C ARG A 168 13.22 20.40 7.61
N LYS A 169 12.87 20.67 6.35
CA LYS A 169 11.56 20.38 5.75
C LYS A 169 11.75 19.99 4.29
N ILE A 170 10.92 19.10 3.80
CA ILE A 170 10.79 18.77 2.38
C ILE A 170 9.47 19.36 1.91
N ASP A 171 9.52 20.38 1.07
CA ASP A 171 8.35 20.87 0.34
C ASP A 171 8.18 20.09 -0.98
N ARG A 172 7.05 20.27 -1.64
CA ARG A 172 6.75 19.55 -2.89
C ARG A 172 7.79 19.82 -4.00
N LYS A 173 8.29 21.06 -4.11
CA LYS A 173 9.30 21.43 -5.10
C LYS A 173 10.61 20.67 -4.86
N LEU A 174 11.04 20.59 -3.61
CA LEU A 174 12.27 19.89 -3.25
C LEU A 174 12.10 18.37 -3.39
N PHE A 175 10.92 17.84 -3.04
CA PHE A 175 10.58 16.44 -3.24
C PHE A 175 10.67 16.05 -4.72
N GLU A 176 10.03 16.80 -5.62
CA GLU A 176 10.08 16.56 -7.06
C GLU A 176 11.49 16.67 -7.63
N LYS A 177 12.33 17.54 -7.06
CA LYS A 177 13.76 17.61 -7.43
C LYS A 177 14.49 16.29 -7.15
N TYR A 178 14.21 15.65 -6.01
CA TYR A 178 14.84 14.37 -5.65
C TYR A 178 14.25 13.20 -6.44
N ARG A 179 12.95 13.22 -6.69
CA ARG A 179 12.28 12.21 -7.51
C ARG A 179 12.84 12.10 -8.92
N ARG A 180 13.29 13.22 -9.50
CA ARG A 180 13.81 13.29 -10.89
C ARG A 180 15.29 12.92 -11.03
N ARG A 181 15.97 12.61 -9.95
CA ARG A 181 17.38 12.20 -10.00
C ARG A 181 17.53 10.73 -10.34
#